data_8c688e0f54ef7a883dbd0c8030ee58cc
#
_entry.id   8c688e0f54ef7a883dbd0c8030ee58cc
#
_cell.length_a   1.000
_cell.length_b   1.000
_cell.length_c   1.000
_cell.angle_alpha   90.00
_cell.angle_beta   90.00
_cell.angle_gamma   90.00
#
_symmetry.space_group_name_H-M   'P 1'
#
loop_
_entity.id
_entity.type
_entity.pdbx_description
1 polymer ?
#
loop_
_entity_poly.entity_id
_entity_poly.type
_entity_poly.pdbx_seq_one_letter_code
_entity_poly.pdbx_strand_id
1 'polypeptide(L)'
;MPGTERTIDQLWRPDMRAAIAYARTRVGDIAFAVRTDARFYGYRPDHIEWSASVVKAMLMVAYLDQPSVATRPLDSRDDSLLRPMITVSDNDAAMAVWTIVGNRALQALADRVGMTHFGTAPIWGETQITARDQTRFFLHIDSYIVPRHRRYAMHLLASIEPAERWGIGEVAPTGWTLYFKGGWGYGTGLLDHQVVLLKRGCARVAIAVLTMYDGSHAYGKQTLRAIFSQLLRGFPTRFPTHRATADRS
;
A
#
# COMPACT_ATOMS: atom_id res chain seq x y z
N MET A 1 14.87 26.27 24.19
CA MET A 1 14.13 25.02 24.18
C MET A 1 13.81 24.69 22.74
N PRO A 2 14.37 23.61 22.12
CA PRO A 2 13.90 23.19 20.81
C PRO A 2 12.46 22.77 20.96
N GLY A 3 11.57 23.43 20.22
CA GLY A 3 10.14 23.10 20.20
C GLY A 3 9.98 21.64 19.78
N THR A 4 9.35 20.83 20.59
CA THR A 4 8.99 19.45 20.28
C THR A 4 8.11 19.47 19.03
N GLU A 5 8.65 18.99 17.90
CA GLU A 5 7.88 18.86 16.66
C GLU A 5 6.69 17.93 16.92
N ARG A 6 5.50 18.42 16.57
CA ARG A 6 4.28 17.64 16.71
C ARG A 6 4.31 16.44 15.75
N THR A 7 4.05 15.26 16.26
CA THR A 7 3.90 14.04 15.46
C THR A 7 2.59 14.07 14.68
N ILE A 8 2.46 13.22 13.65
CA ILE A 8 1.20 13.07 12.91
C ILE A 8 0.04 12.69 13.85
N ASP A 9 0.29 11.88 14.85
CA ASP A 9 -0.69 11.41 15.84
C ASP A 9 -1.21 12.52 16.78
N GLN A 10 -0.46 13.60 16.92
CA GLN A 10 -0.89 14.79 17.67
C GLN A 10 -1.71 15.76 16.81
N LEU A 11 -1.49 15.74 15.48
CA LEU A 11 -2.10 16.67 14.55
C LEU A 11 -3.38 16.15 13.91
N TRP A 12 -3.52 14.83 13.81
CA TRP A 12 -4.62 14.22 13.07
C TRP A 12 -5.04 12.86 13.62
N ARG A 13 -6.31 12.57 13.45
CA ARG A 13 -6.93 11.26 13.64
C ARG A 13 -7.90 11.01 12.50
N PRO A 14 -7.97 9.77 11.96
CA PRO A 14 -8.91 9.46 10.89
C PRO A 14 -10.36 9.58 11.39
N ASP A 15 -11.24 10.12 10.54
CA ASP A 15 -12.68 10.14 10.82
C ASP A 15 -13.29 8.74 10.59
N MET A 16 -12.96 7.83 11.50
CA MET A 16 -13.43 6.44 11.47
C MET A 16 -14.96 6.37 11.51
N ARG A 17 -15.61 7.27 12.25
CA ARG A 17 -17.08 7.27 12.37
C ARG A 17 -17.74 7.54 11.02
N ALA A 18 -17.31 8.56 10.30
CA ALA A 18 -17.85 8.89 9.00
C ALA A 18 -17.53 7.80 7.95
N ALA A 19 -16.29 7.27 7.95
CA ALA A 19 -15.91 6.19 7.05
C ALA A 19 -16.73 4.91 7.28
N ILE A 20 -16.96 4.50 8.54
CA ILE A 20 -17.78 3.35 8.89
C ILE A 20 -19.26 3.59 8.52
N ALA A 21 -19.79 4.78 8.80
CA ALA A 21 -21.16 5.12 8.45
C ALA A 21 -21.37 5.00 6.92
N TYR A 22 -20.43 5.53 6.13
CA TYR A 22 -20.48 5.40 4.68
C TYR A 22 -20.35 3.94 4.22
N ALA A 23 -19.37 3.19 4.73
CA ALA A 23 -19.17 1.79 4.36
C ALA A 23 -20.43 0.95 4.56
N ARG A 24 -21.19 1.20 5.64
CA ARG A 24 -22.45 0.50 5.94
C ARG A 24 -23.58 0.80 4.96
N THR A 25 -23.48 1.84 4.14
CA THR A 25 -24.43 2.15 3.07
C THR A 25 -24.10 1.51 1.74
N ARG A 26 -22.92 0.85 1.67
CA ARG A 26 -22.43 0.26 0.43
C ARG A 26 -22.74 -1.24 0.39
N VAL A 27 -22.90 -1.74 -0.84
CA VAL A 27 -23.00 -3.18 -1.11
C VAL A 27 -21.60 -3.78 -1.12
N GLY A 28 -21.49 -5.04 -0.72
CA GLY A 28 -20.26 -5.80 -0.69
C GLY A 28 -19.61 -5.87 0.69
N ASP A 29 -18.54 -6.63 0.76
CA ASP A 29 -17.70 -6.73 1.94
C ASP A 29 -16.66 -5.60 1.93
N ILE A 30 -16.61 -4.83 3.00
CA ILE A 30 -15.71 -3.68 3.12
C ILE A 30 -14.92 -3.78 4.41
N ALA A 31 -13.60 -3.72 4.28
CA ALA A 31 -12.67 -3.69 5.38
C ALA A 31 -11.65 -2.55 5.17
N PHE A 32 -11.28 -1.84 6.22
CA PHE A 32 -10.23 -0.83 6.12
C PHE A 32 -9.47 -0.64 7.42
N ALA A 33 -8.24 -0.16 7.29
CA ALA A 33 -7.41 0.17 8.43
C ALA A 33 -6.55 1.40 8.14
N VAL A 34 -6.19 2.11 9.20
CA VAL A 34 -5.23 3.22 9.22
C VAL A 34 -4.18 2.92 10.28
N ARG A 35 -2.92 3.09 9.93
CA ARG A 35 -1.78 2.87 10.83
C ARG A 35 -0.79 4.02 10.74
N THR A 36 -0.36 4.49 11.89
CA THR A 36 0.82 5.33 12.08
C THR A 36 1.85 4.56 12.90
N ASP A 37 3.00 5.15 13.20
CA ASP A 37 3.99 4.52 14.08
C ASP A 37 3.44 4.27 15.49
N ALA A 38 2.53 5.13 15.99
CA ALA A 38 2.01 5.06 17.35
C ALA A 38 0.59 4.50 17.46
N ARG A 39 -0.20 4.51 16.39
CA ARG A 39 -1.64 4.21 16.47
C ARG A 39 -2.12 3.29 15.34
N PHE A 40 -3.18 2.55 15.68
CA PHE A 40 -3.91 1.70 14.75
C PHE A 40 -5.41 1.92 14.90
N TYR A 41 -6.10 2.03 13.74
CA TYR A 41 -7.55 2.12 13.64
C TYR A 41 -8.03 1.13 12.60
N GLY A 42 -9.19 0.51 12.79
CA GLY A 42 -9.70 -0.46 11.82
C GLY A 42 -11.21 -0.65 11.88
N TYR A 43 -11.78 -0.99 10.74
CA TYR A 43 -13.13 -1.50 10.56
C TYR A 43 -13.03 -2.84 9.87
N ARG A 44 -13.48 -3.92 10.52
CA ARG A 44 -13.27 -5.31 10.07
C ARG A 44 -11.81 -5.58 9.65
N PRO A 45 -10.80 -5.10 10.38
CA PRO A 45 -9.41 -5.02 9.88
C PRO A 45 -8.79 -6.39 9.62
N ASP A 46 -9.33 -7.45 10.22
CA ASP A 46 -8.86 -8.84 10.12
C ASP A 46 -9.72 -9.67 9.14
N HIS A 47 -10.68 -9.04 8.44
CA HIS A 47 -11.44 -9.69 7.40
C HIS A 47 -10.51 -10.09 6.26
N ILE A 48 -10.54 -11.38 5.89
CA ILE A 48 -9.66 -11.95 4.87
C ILE A 48 -10.28 -11.69 3.50
N GLU A 49 -9.47 -11.14 2.59
CA GLU A 49 -9.82 -10.86 1.21
C GLU A 49 -8.75 -11.42 0.27
N TRP A 50 -9.09 -11.68 -0.97
CA TRP A 50 -8.11 -11.98 -2.02
C TRP A 50 -7.41 -10.72 -2.45
N SER A 51 -6.10 -10.81 -2.65
CA SER A 51 -5.25 -9.62 -2.85
C SER A 51 -5.44 -8.92 -4.19
N ALA A 52 -5.89 -9.62 -5.23
CA ALA A 52 -5.69 -9.18 -6.61
C ALA A 52 -4.28 -8.58 -6.79
N SER A 53 -4.16 -7.46 -7.49
CA SER A 53 -2.86 -6.84 -7.77
C SER A 53 -2.19 -6.12 -6.58
N VAL A 54 -2.81 -6.06 -5.40
CA VAL A 54 -2.15 -5.50 -4.21
C VAL A 54 -0.90 -6.31 -3.84
N VAL A 55 -0.93 -7.64 -3.99
CA VAL A 55 0.23 -8.51 -3.71
C VAL A 55 1.46 -8.20 -4.56
N LYS A 56 1.31 -7.51 -5.70
CA LYS A 56 2.45 -7.11 -6.57
C LYS A 56 3.48 -6.25 -5.83
N ALA A 57 3.06 -5.48 -4.82
CA ALA A 57 4.00 -4.78 -3.95
C ALA A 57 4.86 -5.76 -3.13
N MET A 58 4.29 -6.84 -2.64
CA MET A 58 5.04 -7.90 -1.95
C MET A 58 5.92 -8.70 -2.91
N LEU A 59 5.43 -9.00 -4.13
CA LEU A 59 6.21 -9.64 -5.18
C LEU A 59 7.46 -8.82 -5.53
N MET A 60 7.31 -7.50 -5.67
CA MET A 60 8.45 -6.60 -5.91
C MET A 60 9.47 -6.67 -4.78
N VAL A 61 9.03 -6.57 -3.52
CA VAL A 61 9.94 -6.63 -2.36
C VAL A 61 10.65 -7.98 -2.30
N ALA A 62 9.91 -9.09 -2.46
CA ALA A 62 10.48 -10.43 -2.45
C ALA A 62 11.44 -10.69 -3.62
N TYR A 63 11.18 -10.12 -4.80
CA TYR A 63 12.10 -10.18 -5.95
C TYR A 63 13.41 -9.45 -5.66
N LEU A 64 13.32 -8.23 -5.15
CA LEU A 64 14.50 -7.42 -4.82
C LEU A 64 15.34 -7.99 -3.68
N ASP A 65 14.76 -8.89 -2.87
CA ASP A 65 15.41 -9.60 -1.77
C ASP A 65 16.06 -10.94 -2.21
N GLN A 66 15.83 -11.38 -3.47
CA GLN A 66 16.48 -12.59 -3.99
C GLN A 66 18.01 -12.43 -3.97
N PRO A 67 18.78 -13.42 -3.51
CA PRO A 67 20.26 -13.32 -3.43
C PRO A 67 20.92 -12.91 -4.75
N SER A 68 20.39 -13.37 -5.87
CA SER A 68 20.87 -13.04 -7.23
C SER A 68 20.58 -11.58 -7.64
N VAL A 69 19.66 -10.90 -6.97
CA VAL A 69 19.26 -9.52 -7.26
C VAL A 69 19.79 -8.57 -6.18
N ALA A 70 19.65 -8.94 -4.91
CA ALA A 70 19.98 -8.10 -3.76
C ALA A 70 21.44 -7.62 -3.73
N THR A 71 22.36 -8.38 -4.31
CA THR A 71 23.82 -8.12 -4.25
C THR A 71 24.37 -7.33 -5.43
N ARG A 72 23.61 -7.13 -6.51
CA ARG A 72 24.03 -6.42 -7.72
C ARG A 72 23.19 -5.18 -8.02
N PRO A 73 23.62 -4.26 -8.89
CA PRO A 73 22.72 -3.26 -9.48
C PRO A 73 21.59 -3.92 -10.27
N LEU A 74 20.44 -3.24 -10.36
CA LEU A 74 19.36 -3.67 -11.26
C LEU A 74 19.77 -3.44 -12.71
N ASP A 75 19.38 -4.37 -13.58
CA ASP A 75 19.59 -4.29 -15.00
C ASP A 75 18.27 -4.04 -15.78
N SER A 76 18.35 -4.04 -17.10
CA SER A 76 17.19 -3.83 -17.98
C SER A 76 16.13 -4.92 -17.85
N ARG A 77 16.53 -6.17 -17.54
CA ARG A 77 15.61 -7.28 -17.32
C ARG A 77 14.81 -7.07 -16.04
N ASP A 78 15.47 -6.65 -14.95
CA ASP A 78 14.77 -6.33 -13.69
C ASP A 78 13.72 -5.22 -13.92
N ASP A 79 14.13 -4.15 -14.62
CA ASP A 79 13.23 -3.02 -14.90
C ASP A 79 12.06 -3.42 -15.81
N SER A 80 12.30 -4.27 -16.82
CA SER A 80 11.25 -4.76 -17.72
C SER A 80 10.20 -5.62 -17.04
N LEU A 81 10.51 -6.22 -15.89
CA LEU A 81 9.59 -6.97 -15.06
C LEU A 81 8.90 -6.07 -14.02
N LEU A 82 9.69 -5.32 -13.23
CA LEU A 82 9.17 -4.63 -12.06
C LEU A 82 8.39 -3.35 -12.41
N ARG A 83 8.83 -2.59 -13.40
CA ARG A 83 8.18 -1.35 -13.80
C ARG A 83 6.73 -1.58 -14.26
N PRO A 84 6.47 -2.38 -15.31
CA PRO A 84 5.07 -2.58 -15.75
C PRO A 84 4.22 -3.28 -14.69
N MET A 85 4.78 -4.24 -13.93
CA MET A 85 4.07 -4.90 -12.84
C MET A 85 3.52 -3.91 -11.82
N ILE A 86 4.28 -2.87 -11.48
CA ILE A 86 3.89 -1.89 -10.46
C ILE A 86 3.11 -0.73 -11.06
N THR A 87 3.60 -0.09 -12.14
CA THR A 87 3.06 1.19 -12.62
C THR A 87 1.77 1.07 -13.42
N VAL A 88 1.60 -0.02 -14.19
CA VAL A 88 0.38 -0.31 -14.98
C VAL A 88 -0.30 -1.61 -14.55
N SER A 89 0.19 -2.20 -13.46
CA SER A 89 -0.40 -3.42 -12.91
C SER A 89 -0.38 -4.63 -13.88
N ASP A 90 0.65 -4.73 -14.74
CA ASP A 90 0.80 -5.77 -15.73
C ASP A 90 0.78 -7.18 -15.10
N ASN A 91 -0.04 -8.08 -15.67
CA ASN A 91 -0.24 -9.42 -15.13
C ASN A 91 0.81 -10.43 -15.63
N ASP A 92 1.32 -10.27 -16.84
CA ASP A 92 2.35 -11.15 -17.40
C ASP A 92 3.67 -10.92 -16.67
N ALA A 93 4.01 -9.66 -16.43
CA ALA A 93 5.14 -9.29 -15.59
C ALA A 93 5.00 -9.83 -14.15
N ALA A 94 3.79 -9.76 -13.58
CA ALA A 94 3.53 -10.32 -12.25
C ALA A 94 3.70 -11.85 -12.23
N MET A 95 3.21 -12.54 -13.26
CA MET A 95 3.37 -13.99 -13.40
C MET A 95 4.87 -14.37 -13.50
N ALA A 96 5.63 -13.64 -14.31
CA ALA A 96 7.06 -13.87 -14.46
C ALA A 96 7.82 -13.65 -13.13
N VAL A 97 7.51 -12.56 -12.42
CA VAL A 97 8.10 -12.27 -11.10
C VAL A 97 7.69 -13.35 -10.10
N TRP A 98 6.41 -13.74 -10.05
CA TRP A 98 5.95 -14.77 -9.14
C TRP A 98 6.59 -16.14 -9.40
N THR A 99 6.82 -16.49 -10.67
CA THR A 99 7.55 -17.73 -11.05
C THR A 99 8.99 -17.73 -10.49
N ILE A 100 9.63 -16.56 -10.44
CA ILE A 100 10.98 -16.41 -9.87
C ILE A 100 10.96 -16.46 -8.34
N VAL A 101 10.01 -15.76 -7.73
CA VAL A 101 9.92 -15.55 -6.27
C VAL A 101 9.33 -16.78 -5.58
N GLY A 102 8.22 -17.28 -6.10
CA GLY A 102 7.43 -18.37 -5.52
C GLY A 102 6.72 -18.01 -4.21
N ASN A 103 5.77 -18.87 -3.83
CA ASN A 103 4.96 -18.68 -2.62
C ASN A 103 5.79 -18.69 -1.32
N ARG A 104 6.89 -19.47 -1.31
CA ARG A 104 7.76 -19.57 -0.13
C ARG A 104 8.40 -18.22 0.24
N ALA A 105 8.86 -17.45 -0.75
CA ALA A 105 9.46 -16.15 -0.49
C ALA A 105 8.41 -15.10 -0.09
N LEU A 106 7.19 -15.18 -0.64
CA LEU A 106 6.07 -14.35 -0.19
C LEU A 106 5.70 -14.63 1.27
N GLN A 107 5.61 -15.91 1.65
CA GLN A 107 5.35 -16.29 3.03
C GLN A 107 6.47 -15.82 3.97
N ALA A 108 7.73 -16.02 3.60
CA ALA A 108 8.87 -15.54 4.39
C ALA A 108 8.86 -14.01 4.58
N LEU A 109 8.44 -13.25 3.55
CA LEU A 109 8.24 -11.81 3.69
C LEU A 109 7.10 -11.49 4.65
N ALA A 110 5.97 -12.19 4.55
CA ALA A 110 4.83 -12.01 5.45
C ALA A 110 5.20 -12.29 6.91
N ASP A 111 5.95 -13.37 7.16
CA ASP A 111 6.46 -13.72 8.49
C ASP A 111 7.41 -12.64 9.03
N ARG A 112 8.32 -12.12 8.20
CA ARG A 112 9.23 -11.02 8.54
C ARG A 112 8.49 -9.72 8.87
N VAL A 113 7.39 -9.43 8.17
CA VAL A 113 6.50 -8.29 8.46
C VAL A 113 5.69 -8.53 9.74
N GLY A 114 5.49 -9.76 10.15
CA GLY A 114 4.62 -10.16 11.25
C GLY A 114 3.14 -10.12 10.85
N MET A 115 2.82 -10.51 9.60
CA MET A 115 1.44 -10.69 9.16
C MET A 115 0.82 -11.91 9.83
N THR A 116 -0.42 -11.80 10.28
CA THR A 116 -1.08 -12.86 11.05
C THR A 116 -2.17 -13.59 10.27
N HIS A 117 -2.63 -13.00 9.16
CA HIS A 117 -3.71 -13.52 8.33
C HIS A 117 -3.31 -13.55 6.84
N PHE A 118 -2.02 -13.71 6.57
CA PHE A 118 -1.52 -13.86 5.21
C PHE A 118 -1.54 -15.34 4.81
N GLY A 119 -1.99 -15.61 3.59
CA GLY A 119 -1.97 -16.97 3.03
C GLY A 119 -1.67 -16.93 1.53
N THR A 120 -0.69 -17.74 1.10
CA THR A 120 -0.42 -17.91 -0.34
C THR A 120 -1.45 -18.81 -1.00
N ALA A 121 -1.64 -18.65 -2.30
CA ALA A 121 -2.56 -19.43 -3.12
C ALA A 121 -1.87 -20.00 -4.37
N PRO A 122 -2.48 -20.96 -5.09
CA PRO A 122 -1.98 -21.44 -6.38
C PRO A 122 -1.93 -20.36 -7.47
N ILE A 123 -2.70 -19.29 -7.33
CA ILE A 123 -2.73 -18.13 -8.21
C ILE A 123 -2.36 -16.91 -7.36
N TRP A 124 -1.35 -16.14 -7.77
CA TRP A 124 -0.83 -15.01 -6.98
C TRP A 124 -1.92 -13.99 -6.59
N GLY A 125 -2.91 -13.75 -7.47
CA GLY A 125 -4.00 -12.80 -7.20
C GLY A 125 -5.00 -13.26 -6.14
N GLU A 126 -5.02 -14.55 -5.81
CA GLU A 126 -5.85 -15.16 -4.77
C GLU A 126 -5.13 -15.27 -3.42
N THR A 127 -3.93 -14.70 -3.31
CA THR A 127 -3.22 -14.56 -2.03
C THR A 127 -4.12 -13.87 -1.00
N GLN A 128 -4.24 -14.45 0.18
CA GLN A 128 -5.09 -13.91 1.25
C GLN A 128 -4.40 -12.77 1.98
N ILE A 129 -5.11 -11.67 2.13
CA ILE A 129 -4.64 -10.46 2.82
C ILE A 129 -5.71 -9.92 3.77
N THR A 130 -5.29 -9.05 4.69
CA THR A 130 -6.18 -8.25 5.54
C THR A 130 -5.75 -6.79 5.55
N ALA A 131 -6.67 -5.88 5.85
CA ALA A 131 -6.34 -4.46 5.97
C ALA A 131 -5.33 -4.19 7.09
N ARG A 132 -5.38 -4.97 8.19
CA ARG A 132 -4.41 -4.91 9.29
C ARG A 132 -2.99 -5.19 8.80
N ASP A 133 -2.81 -6.32 8.13
CA ASP A 133 -1.50 -6.79 7.72
C ASP A 133 -0.92 -5.93 6.60
N GLN A 134 -1.76 -5.49 5.67
CA GLN A 134 -1.33 -4.61 4.60
C GLN A 134 -0.90 -3.23 5.12
N THR A 135 -1.58 -2.65 6.10
CA THR A 135 -1.11 -1.39 6.72
C THR A 135 0.19 -1.57 7.48
N ARG A 136 0.44 -2.74 8.10
CA ARG A 136 1.72 -3.06 8.75
C ARG A 136 2.86 -3.12 7.74
N PHE A 137 2.64 -3.76 6.60
CA PHE A 137 3.62 -3.86 5.53
C PHE A 137 3.92 -2.48 4.90
N PHE A 138 2.87 -1.77 4.47
CA PHE A 138 3.06 -0.50 3.76
C PHE A 138 3.66 0.59 4.62
N LEU A 139 3.39 0.63 5.93
CA LEU A 139 3.95 1.66 6.81
C LEU A 139 5.48 1.71 6.75
N HIS A 140 6.12 0.54 6.64
CA HIS A 140 7.57 0.40 6.62
C HIS A 140 8.08 -0.37 5.39
N ILE A 141 7.36 -0.33 4.27
CA ILE A 141 7.68 -1.09 3.06
C ILE A 141 9.13 -0.87 2.61
N ASP A 142 9.64 0.35 2.72
CA ASP A 142 11.02 0.71 2.37
C ASP A 142 12.07 0.02 3.27
N SER A 143 11.73 -0.38 4.49
CA SER A 143 12.64 -1.09 5.39
C SER A 143 12.83 -2.56 5.02
N TYR A 144 11.88 -3.15 4.31
CA TYR A 144 11.96 -4.53 3.82
C TYR A 144 12.72 -4.67 2.51
N ILE A 145 13.12 -3.55 1.90
CA ILE A 145 13.87 -3.51 0.64
C ILE A 145 15.35 -3.26 0.94
N VAL A 146 16.23 -4.04 0.32
CA VAL A 146 17.68 -3.83 0.45
C VAL A 146 18.06 -2.38 0.11
N PRO A 147 18.97 -1.72 0.86
CA PRO A 147 19.20 -0.29 0.75
C PRO A 147 19.47 0.21 -0.67
N ARG A 148 20.23 -0.56 -1.47
CA ARG A 148 20.60 -0.19 -2.86
C ARG A 148 19.40 -0.10 -3.81
N HIS A 149 18.33 -0.86 -3.58
CA HIS A 149 17.13 -0.91 -4.43
C HIS A 149 15.97 -0.09 -3.90
N ARG A 150 16.07 0.42 -2.67
CA ARG A 150 15.00 1.15 -2.00
C ARG A 150 14.48 2.35 -2.80
N ARG A 151 15.39 3.18 -3.32
CA ARG A 151 15.01 4.36 -4.11
C ARG A 151 14.23 3.97 -5.36
N TYR A 152 14.66 2.93 -6.05
CA TYR A 152 14.01 2.42 -7.26
C TYR A 152 12.59 1.90 -6.94
N ALA A 153 12.44 1.01 -5.97
CA ALA A 153 11.15 0.43 -5.61
C ALA A 153 10.14 1.49 -5.14
N MET A 154 10.58 2.41 -4.28
CA MET A 154 9.72 3.50 -3.82
C MET A 154 9.34 4.44 -4.97
N HIS A 155 10.26 4.69 -5.92
CA HIS A 155 9.92 5.45 -7.12
C HIS A 155 8.81 4.77 -7.92
N LEU A 156 8.85 3.47 -8.15
CA LEU A 156 7.78 2.75 -8.86
C LEU A 156 6.43 2.91 -8.18
N LEU A 157 6.36 2.73 -6.85
CA LEU A 157 5.12 2.89 -6.08
C LEU A 157 4.56 4.33 -6.09
N ALA A 158 5.40 5.33 -6.34
CA ALA A 158 4.99 6.72 -6.50
C ALA A 158 4.63 7.07 -7.95
N SER A 159 5.01 6.23 -8.93
CA SER A 159 4.90 6.48 -10.37
C SER A 159 3.78 5.65 -11.03
N ILE A 160 2.73 5.35 -10.27
CA ILE A 160 1.53 4.66 -10.80
C ILE A 160 0.94 5.51 -11.92
N GLU A 161 0.66 4.89 -13.06
CA GLU A 161 0.11 5.55 -14.24
C GLU A 161 -1.24 6.23 -13.98
N PRO A 162 -1.57 7.34 -14.66
CA PRO A 162 -2.79 8.11 -14.42
C PRO A 162 -4.07 7.28 -14.49
N ALA A 163 -4.15 6.31 -15.40
CA ALA A 163 -5.32 5.43 -15.54
C ALA A 163 -5.58 4.55 -14.32
N GLU A 164 -4.53 4.26 -13.52
CA GLU A 164 -4.58 3.44 -12.30
C GLU A 164 -4.67 4.30 -11.01
N ARG A 165 -4.73 5.64 -11.14
CA ARG A 165 -4.73 6.57 -9.99
C ARG A 165 -6.13 6.94 -9.50
N TRP A 166 -7.10 6.05 -9.63
CA TRP A 166 -8.43 6.20 -9.04
C TRP A 166 -8.41 6.10 -7.49
N GLY A 167 -9.53 6.33 -6.83
CA GLY A 167 -9.65 6.21 -5.37
C GLY A 167 -8.78 7.21 -4.62
N ILE A 168 -7.70 6.74 -3.95
CA ILE A 168 -6.79 7.61 -3.20
C ILE A 168 -6.10 8.66 -4.06
N GLY A 169 -5.79 8.34 -5.32
CA GLY A 169 -5.12 9.27 -6.24
C GLY A 169 -5.91 10.55 -6.49
N GLU A 170 -7.23 10.50 -6.34
CA GLU A 170 -8.14 11.65 -6.52
C GLU A 170 -8.27 12.53 -5.27
N VAL A 171 -7.93 12.00 -4.09
CA VAL A 171 -8.11 12.66 -2.78
C VAL A 171 -6.83 12.74 -1.96
N ALA A 172 -5.69 12.40 -2.56
CA ALA A 172 -4.40 12.41 -1.87
C ALA A 172 -4.07 13.82 -1.32
N PRO A 173 -3.60 13.94 -0.07
CA PRO A 173 -3.34 15.22 0.55
C PRO A 173 -2.14 15.92 -0.08
N THR A 174 -2.28 17.20 -0.39
CA THR A 174 -1.21 18.02 -0.96
C THR A 174 0.02 18.07 -0.05
N GLY A 175 1.20 17.95 -0.66
CA GLY A 175 2.49 18.01 0.04
C GLY A 175 2.92 16.71 0.70
N TRP A 176 2.18 15.61 0.51
CA TRP A 176 2.56 14.26 0.90
C TRP A 176 2.92 13.43 -0.34
N THR A 177 3.95 12.63 -0.23
CA THR A 177 4.26 11.66 -1.28
C THR A 177 3.37 10.43 -1.09
N LEU A 178 2.67 10.06 -2.15
CA LEU A 178 1.78 8.90 -2.21
C LEU A 178 2.53 7.73 -2.84
N TYR A 179 2.69 6.67 -2.07
CA TYR A 179 3.16 5.36 -2.53
C TYR A 179 2.00 4.39 -2.38
N PHE A 180 1.58 3.72 -3.44
CA PHE A 180 0.43 2.85 -3.34
C PHE A 180 0.43 1.71 -4.35
N LYS A 181 -0.41 0.71 -4.11
CA LYS A 181 -0.76 -0.31 -5.09
C LYS A 181 -2.26 -0.55 -5.03
N GLY A 182 -2.89 -0.49 -6.19
CA GLY A 182 -4.27 -0.90 -6.39
C GLY A 182 -4.36 -2.36 -6.85
N GLY A 183 -5.53 -2.95 -6.65
CA GLY A 183 -5.90 -4.24 -7.18
C GLY A 183 -7.39 -4.26 -7.50
N TRP A 184 -7.76 -4.84 -8.62
CA TRP A 184 -9.14 -5.03 -9.02
C TRP A 184 -9.26 -6.27 -9.90
N GLY A 185 -10.45 -6.85 -9.98
CA GLY A 185 -10.64 -8.02 -10.83
C GLY A 185 -12.03 -8.63 -10.77
N TYR A 186 -12.39 -9.30 -11.87
CA TYR A 186 -13.62 -10.05 -11.99
C TYR A 186 -13.45 -11.51 -11.56
N GLY A 187 -12.29 -12.12 -11.83
CA GLY A 187 -12.00 -13.52 -11.51
C GLY A 187 -11.87 -13.82 -10.01
N THR A 188 -11.71 -12.76 -9.21
CA THR A 188 -11.57 -12.82 -7.75
C THR A 188 -12.78 -12.24 -7.02
N GLY A 189 -13.98 -12.19 -7.64
CA GLY A 189 -15.22 -11.81 -6.98
C GLY A 189 -15.60 -10.35 -7.03
N LEU A 190 -15.23 -9.61 -8.11
CA LEU A 190 -15.56 -8.19 -8.27
C LEU A 190 -15.07 -7.37 -7.09
N LEU A 191 -13.77 -7.28 -6.97
CA LEU A 191 -13.11 -6.57 -5.89
C LEU A 191 -12.38 -5.32 -6.38
N ASP A 192 -12.28 -4.35 -5.48
CA ASP A 192 -11.45 -3.16 -5.64
C ASP A 192 -10.69 -2.88 -4.33
N HIS A 193 -9.38 -2.84 -4.42
CA HIS A 193 -8.51 -2.64 -3.26
C HIS A 193 -7.50 -1.53 -3.51
N GLN A 194 -7.17 -0.79 -2.46
CA GLN A 194 -5.98 0.06 -2.47
C GLN A 194 -5.29 0.05 -1.11
N VAL A 195 -3.97 -0.10 -1.16
CA VAL A 195 -3.11 0.04 0.01
C VAL A 195 -2.08 1.12 -0.27
N VAL A 196 -1.94 2.04 0.67
CA VAL A 196 -1.16 3.27 0.48
C VAL A 196 -0.24 3.54 1.66
N LEU A 197 0.88 4.19 1.37
CA LEU A 197 1.71 4.90 2.33
C LEU A 197 1.74 6.38 1.92
N LEU A 198 1.25 7.25 2.80
CA LEU A 198 1.47 8.69 2.75
C LEU A 198 2.72 9.02 3.56
N LYS A 199 3.70 9.69 2.93
CA LYS A 199 4.97 10.04 3.58
C LYS A 199 5.32 11.50 3.37
N ARG A 200 5.77 12.16 4.46
CA ARG A 200 6.33 13.51 4.42
C ARG A 200 7.41 13.66 5.48
N GLY A 201 8.66 13.79 5.05
CA GLY A 201 9.79 13.72 5.97
C GLY A 201 9.81 12.39 6.73
N CYS A 202 9.81 12.47 8.06
CA CYS A 202 9.73 11.28 8.92
C CYS A 202 8.29 10.81 9.17
N ALA A 203 7.28 11.64 8.89
CA ALA A 203 5.89 11.26 9.14
C ALA A 203 5.38 10.23 8.13
N ARG A 204 4.68 9.21 8.64
CA ARG A 204 4.17 8.06 7.87
C ARG A 204 2.74 7.75 8.28
N VAL A 205 1.89 7.47 7.31
CA VAL A 205 0.54 6.96 7.52
C VAL A 205 0.25 5.91 6.46
N ALA A 206 -0.01 4.68 6.86
CA ALA A 206 -0.49 3.63 5.96
C ALA A 206 -2.01 3.50 6.08
N ILE A 207 -2.68 3.37 4.93
CA ILE A 207 -4.12 3.13 4.85
C ILE A 207 -4.36 1.98 3.88
N ALA A 208 -5.17 1.01 4.27
CA ALA A 208 -5.69 -0.03 3.41
C ALA A 208 -7.21 0.07 3.36
N VAL A 209 -7.78 0.04 2.17
CA VAL A 209 -9.23 -0.10 1.93
C VAL A 209 -9.40 -1.26 0.97
N LEU A 210 -10.09 -2.29 1.45
CA LEU A 210 -10.36 -3.53 0.74
C LEU A 210 -11.87 -3.66 0.57
N THR A 211 -12.32 -3.96 -0.64
CA THR A 211 -13.74 -4.16 -0.95
C THR A 211 -13.92 -5.42 -1.82
N MET A 212 -14.95 -6.19 -1.56
CA MET A 212 -15.28 -7.38 -2.35
C MET A 212 -16.79 -7.43 -2.61
N TYR A 213 -17.17 -8.05 -3.72
CA TYR A 213 -18.56 -8.14 -4.19
C TYR A 213 -19.18 -6.78 -4.52
N ASP A 214 -18.37 -5.88 -5.09
CA ASP A 214 -18.74 -4.49 -5.40
C ASP A 214 -19.82 -4.35 -6.49
N GLY A 215 -20.12 -5.41 -7.22
CA GLY A 215 -21.04 -5.38 -8.35
C GLY A 215 -20.47 -4.76 -9.63
N SER A 216 -19.60 -3.74 -9.53
CA SER A 216 -18.85 -3.20 -10.66
C SER A 216 -17.61 -2.42 -10.21
N HIS A 217 -16.59 -2.40 -11.08
CA HIS A 217 -15.38 -1.62 -10.87
C HIS A 217 -15.65 -0.11 -10.65
N ALA A 218 -16.62 0.46 -11.36
CA ALA A 218 -17.01 1.85 -11.16
C ALA A 218 -17.56 2.09 -9.76
N TYR A 219 -18.34 1.15 -9.24
CA TYR A 219 -18.92 1.23 -7.90
C TYR A 219 -17.82 1.09 -6.83
N GLY A 220 -16.92 0.13 -6.98
CA GLY A 220 -15.78 -0.08 -6.09
C GLY A 220 -14.87 1.15 -6.03
N LYS A 221 -14.52 1.75 -7.18
CA LYS A 221 -13.76 3.01 -7.23
C LYS A 221 -14.42 4.15 -6.46
N GLN A 222 -15.75 4.32 -6.58
CA GLN A 222 -16.48 5.31 -5.79
C GLN A 222 -16.40 5.01 -4.30
N THR A 223 -16.54 3.74 -3.93
CA THR A 223 -16.46 3.30 -2.53
C THR A 223 -15.09 3.64 -1.93
N LEU A 224 -14.01 3.28 -2.63
CA LEU A 224 -12.64 3.59 -2.22
C LEU A 224 -12.42 5.09 -2.06
N ARG A 225 -12.76 5.89 -3.10
CA ARG A 225 -12.61 7.34 -3.07
C ARG A 225 -13.32 7.96 -1.86
N ALA A 226 -14.56 7.58 -1.61
CA ALA A 226 -15.35 8.13 -0.52
C ALA A 226 -14.80 7.73 0.86
N ILE A 227 -14.39 6.47 1.06
CA ILE A 227 -13.78 6.02 2.31
C ILE A 227 -12.48 6.77 2.57
N PHE A 228 -11.56 6.87 1.57
CA PHE A 228 -10.34 7.66 1.73
C PHE A 228 -10.63 9.13 2.05
N SER A 229 -11.62 9.73 1.37
CA SER A 229 -12.03 11.10 1.65
C SER A 229 -12.51 11.30 3.10
N GLN A 230 -13.29 10.37 3.65
CA GLN A 230 -13.73 10.42 5.04
C GLN A 230 -12.55 10.23 6.01
N LEU A 231 -11.72 9.21 5.77
CA LEU A 231 -10.56 8.92 6.61
C LEU A 231 -9.59 10.10 6.66
N LEU A 232 -9.36 10.77 5.52
CA LEU A 232 -8.42 11.89 5.39
C LEU A 232 -9.03 13.26 5.74
N ARG A 233 -10.24 13.33 6.26
CA ARG A 233 -10.82 14.61 6.71
C ARG A 233 -9.94 15.28 7.74
N GLY A 234 -9.60 16.55 7.51
CA GLY A 234 -8.71 17.31 8.41
C GLY A 234 -7.25 16.86 8.39
N PHE A 235 -6.84 16.03 7.42
CA PHE A 235 -5.45 15.59 7.30
C PHE A 235 -4.53 16.80 7.04
N PRO A 236 -3.38 16.93 7.74
CA PRO A 236 -2.55 18.11 7.66
C PRO A 236 -1.83 18.23 6.31
N THR A 237 -2.11 19.29 5.59
CA THR A 237 -1.40 19.65 4.34
C THR A 237 -0.07 20.36 4.61
N ARG A 238 0.07 20.95 5.81
CA ARG A 238 1.32 21.57 6.30
C ARG A 238 1.82 20.73 7.47
N PHE A 239 3.00 20.16 7.32
CA PHE A 239 3.69 19.40 8.36
C PHE A 239 5.10 19.97 8.51
N PRO A 240 5.59 20.20 9.72
CA PRO A 240 6.96 20.68 9.91
C PRO A 240 7.94 19.70 9.25
N THR A 241 8.70 20.17 8.29
CA THR A 241 9.80 19.39 7.72
C THR A 241 11.09 19.90 8.35
N HIS A 242 11.88 19.00 8.95
CA HIS A 242 13.25 19.35 9.34
C HIS A 242 13.97 19.92 8.12
N ARG A 243 14.33 21.20 8.15
CA ARG A 243 15.49 21.65 7.38
C ARG A 243 16.69 20.99 8.07
N ALA A 244 17.35 20.07 7.38
CA ALA A 244 18.70 19.70 7.75
C ALA A 244 19.47 21.04 7.82
N THR A 245 19.87 21.44 9.00
CA THR A 245 20.87 22.48 9.17
C THR A 245 22.12 21.97 8.44
N ALA A 246 22.41 22.56 7.29
CA ALA A 246 23.69 22.38 6.65
C ALA A 246 24.73 22.87 7.68
N ASP A 247 25.45 21.93 8.25
CA ASP A 247 26.60 22.21 9.06
C ASP A 247 27.61 22.94 8.18
N ARG A 248 27.71 24.26 8.41
CA ARG A 248 28.80 25.08 7.86
C ARG A 248 29.91 25.04 8.88
N SER A 249 30.85 24.21 8.65
CA SER A 249 32.20 24.35 9.21
C SER A 249 33.23 23.84 8.22
#